data_494f6e41cdbb1ac6114831d762d8e5a3
#
_entry.id   494f6e41cdbb1ac6114831d762d8e5a3
#
_cell.length_a   1.000
_cell.length_b   1.000
_cell.length_c   1.000
_cell.angle_alpha   90.00
_cell.angle_beta   90.00
_cell.angle_gamma   90.00
#
_symmetry.space_group_name_H-M   'P 1'
#
loop_
_entity.id
_entity.type
_entity.pdbx_description
1 polymer ?
#
loop_
_entity_poly.entity_id
_entity_poly.type
_entity_poly.pdbx_seq_one_letter_code
_entity_poly.pdbx_strand_id
1 'polypeptide(L)'
;RFKLLKYLAYLSFISIIVQVWHDYFGLGSTFVNIPGNDGWAMSLYFFNTEWGENRLASIFWEPGQYQIVLIFVMGLFYKEMLDPFTLKPYLKHLLILTIALIMTISTSGYIAFGILISGAIVNSAYGRKHIYLLPLLSFLAFSIFLLLWNSDAVQKKIAQGEVNEENSFNIRMADNLALLTMVGNKPVFGYGAGTKSAEDAKNKFGSISQSNGWLRSAAENGTPYVLYILVLIYSSIKRRVHIASAALFLLFAFILSQSGEGNTYFPYTYMYVFKYCTQQT
;
A
#
# COMPACT_ATOMS: atom_id res chain seq x y z
N ARG A 1 6.55 18.14 -5.93
CA ARG A 1 5.43 17.45 -5.29
C ARG A 1 4.18 17.47 -6.17
N PHE A 2 3.68 18.64 -6.58
CA PHE A 2 2.50 18.77 -7.45
C PHE A 2 2.69 18.09 -8.82
N LYS A 3 3.87 18.19 -9.43
CA LYS A 3 4.19 17.47 -10.68
C LYS A 3 4.03 15.95 -10.49
N LEU A 4 4.53 15.39 -9.38
CA LEU A 4 4.40 13.96 -9.09
C LEU A 4 2.92 13.53 -9.00
N LEU A 5 2.10 14.28 -8.24
CA LEU A 5 0.65 14.04 -8.16
C LEU A 5 0.00 14.05 -9.55
N LYS A 6 0.30 15.09 -10.33
CA LYS A 6 -0.26 15.28 -11.67
C LYS A 6 0.11 14.13 -12.61
N TYR A 7 1.39 13.75 -12.65
CA TYR A 7 1.84 12.66 -13.52
C TYR A 7 1.27 11.32 -13.09
N LEU A 8 1.25 11.03 -11.79
CA LEU A 8 0.65 9.79 -11.31
C LEU A 8 -0.86 9.76 -11.56
N ALA A 9 -1.56 10.89 -11.41
CA ALA A 9 -2.99 10.96 -11.71
C ALA A 9 -3.27 10.75 -13.21
N TYR A 10 -2.48 11.31 -14.10
CA TYR A 10 -2.62 11.05 -15.53
C TYR A 10 -2.33 9.59 -15.89
N LEU A 11 -1.24 9.02 -15.35
CA LEU A 11 -0.94 7.61 -15.53
C LEU A 11 -2.08 6.72 -15.02
N SER A 12 -2.60 7.02 -13.83
CA SER A 12 -3.73 6.31 -13.25
C SER A 12 -4.98 6.43 -14.12
N PHE A 13 -5.28 7.62 -14.63
CA PHE A 13 -6.44 7.85 -15.50
C PHE A 13 -6.35 7.03 -16.80
N ILE A 14 -5.19 7.02 -17.44
CA ILE A 14 -4.95 6.20 -18.63
C ILE A 14 -5.10 4.71 -18.28
N SER A 15 -4.53 4.28 -17.17
CA SER A 15 -4.62 2.89 -16.72
C SER A 15 -6.06 2.45 -16.44
N ILE A 16 -6.87 3.31 -15.84
CA ILE A 16 -8.31 3.06 -15.61
C ILE A 16 -9.04 2.89 -16.94
N ILE A 17 -8.80 3.79 -17.90
CA ILE A 17 -9.44 3.71 -19.22
C ILE A 17 -9.06 2.39 -19.91
N VAL A 18 -7.78 2.04 -19.92
CA VAL A 18 -7.29 0.81 -20.56
C VAL A 18 -7.88 -0.42 -19.88
N GLN A 19 -7.92 -0.47 -18.54
CA GLN A 19 -8.51 -1.58 -17.80
C GLN A 19 -10.01 -1.73 -18.10
N VAL A 20 -10.78 -0.63 -18.04
CA VAL A 20 -12.21 -0.64 -18.38
C VAL A 20 -12.42 -1.09 -19.82
N TRP A 21 -11.60 -0.61 -20.76
CA TRP A 21 -11.69 -1.01 -22.15
C TRP A 21 -11.39 -2.49 -22.37
N HIS A 22 -10.36 -3.00 -21.69
CA HIS A 22 -10.03 -4.42 -21.70
C HIS A 22 -11.19 -5.27 -21.18
N ASP A 23 -11.76 -4.88 -20.03
CA ASP A 23 -12.80 -5.66 -19.35
C ASP A 23 -14.13 -5.67 -20.13
N TYR A 24 -14.49 -4.57 -20.81
CA TYR A 24 -15.76 -4.46 -21.53
C TYR A 24 -15.67 -4.82 -23.01
N PHE A 25 -14.54 -4.57 -23.66
CA PHE A 25 -14.42 -4.74 -25.12
C PHE A 25 -13.49 -5.88 -25.51
N GLY A 26 -12.91 -6.59 -24.55
CA GLY A 26 -12.06 -7.75 -24.80
C GLY A 26 -10.82 -7.40 -25.63
N LEU A 27 -10.30 -6.17 -25.51
CA LEU A 27 -9.05 -5.81 -26.16
C LEU A 27 -7.96 -6.77 -25.72
N GLY A 28 -7.52 -7.61 -26.67
CA GLY A 28 -6.49 -8.61 -26.43
C GLY A 28 -5.25 -7.96 -25.84
N SER A 29 -4.89 -8.38 -24.62
CA SER A 29 -3.59 -8.10 -24.07
C SER A 29 -2.57 -8.81 -24.95
N THR A 30 -1.69 -8.06 -25.56
CA THR A 30 -0.51 -8.62 -26.23
C THR A 30 0.43 -9.09 -25.12
N PHE A 31 0.35 -10.38 -24.83
CA PHE A 31 1.25 -11.00 -23.87
C PHE A 31 2.64 -11.14 -24.48
N VAL A 32 3.64 -10.58 -23.82
CA VAL A 32 5.04 -10.82 -24.17
C VAL A 32 5.58 -11.81 -23.15
N ASN A 33 5.89 -13.04 -23.59
CA ASN A 33 6.65 -13.97 -22.76
C ASN A 33 8.03 -13.39 -22.51
N ILE A 34 8.34 -13.11 -21.24
CA ILE A 34 9.70 -12.74 -20.85
C ILE A 34 10.50 -14.04 -20.70
N PRO A 35 11.57 -14.24 -21.52
CA PRO A 35 12.38 -15.45 -21.42
C PRO A 35 12.93 -15.62 -20.00
N GLY A 36 12.71 -16.79 -19.41
CA GLY A 36 13.22 -17.16 -18.08
C GLY A 36 12.29 -16.90 -16.91
N ASN A 37 11.04 -16.51 -17.17
CA ASN A 37 10.03 -16.34 -16.12
C ASN A 37 8.75 -17.07 -16.53
N ASP A 38 8.61 -18.33 -16.11
CA ASP A 38 7.44 -19.14 -16.43
C ASP A 38 6.19 -18.50 -15.80
N GLY A 39 5.27 -18.03 -16.66
CA GLY A 39 3.96 -17.56 -16.24
C GLY A 39 3.76 -16.04 -16.12
N TRP A 40 4.69 -15.20 -16.54
CA TRP A 40 4.51 -13.75 -16.54
C TRP A 40 4.15 -13.21 -17.92
N ALA A 41 2.91 -12.78 -18.05
CA ALA A 41 2.43 -12.13 -19.25
C ALA A 41 2.41 -10.61 -19.04
N MET A 42 3.08 -9.88 -19.92
CA MET A 42 3.16 -8.43 -19.92
C MET A 42 2.26 -7.88 -21.00
N SER A 43 1.25 -7.09 -20.66
CA SER A 43 0.56 -6.26 -21.63
C SER A 43 1.50 -5.14 -22.10
N LEU A 44 1.53 -4.81 -23.38
CA LEU A 44 2.45 -3.81 -23.96
C LEU A 44 2.34 -2.43 -23.29
N TYR A 45 1.27 -2.17 -22.55
CA TYR A 45 0.99 -0.88 -21.89
C TYR A 45 0.90 -0.96 -20.38
N PHE A 46 0.53 -2.13 -19.80
CA PHE A 46 0.35 -2.29 -18.36
C PHE A 46 0.57 -3.75 -17.98
N PHE A 47 1.17 -3.99 -16.81
CA PHE A 47 1.35 -5.34 -16.29
C PHE A 47 -0.01 -5.93 -15.94
N ASN A 48 -0.45 -6.93 -16.70
CA ASN A 48 -1.59 -7.73 -16.35
C ASN A 48 -1.05 -9.13 -16.02
N THR A 49 -1.02 -9.46 -14.75
CA THR A 49 -0.56 -10.77 -14.30
C THR A 49 -1.75 -11.74 -14.34
N GLU A 50 -1.53 -13.02 -14.67
CA GLU A 50 -2.57 -14.05 -14.57
C GLU A 50 -3.18 -14.15 -13.16
N TRP A 51 -2.45 -13.68 -12.15
CA TRP A 51 -2.87 -13.59 -10.74
C TRP A 51 -3.77 -12.40 -10.44
N GLY A 52 -3.89 -11.47 -11.37
CA GLY A 52 -4.54 -10.18 -11.15
C GLY A 52 -5.85 -10.00 -11.91
N GLU A 53 -6.67 -11.05 -12.06
CA GLU A 53 -7.96 -10.95 -12.73
C GLU A 53 -8.68 -9.66 -12.33
N ASN A 54 -8.86 -8.74 -13.28
CA ASN A 54 -9.58 -7.48 -13.16
C ASN A 54 -9.06 -6.51 -12.07
N ARG A 55 -7.76 -6.57 -11.70
CA ARG A 55 -7.14 -5.69 -10.72
C ARG A 55 -6.19 -4.70 -11.37
N LEU A 56 -6.35 -3.41 -11.05
CA LEU A 56 -5.50 -2.37 -11.61
C LEU A 56 -4.10 -2.36 -10.97
N ALA A 57 -3.07 -2.62 -11.77
CA ALA A 57 -1.67 -2.52 -11.35
C ALA A 57 -0.93 -1.36 -12.03
N SER A 58 -1.49 -0.76 -13.09
CA SER A 58 -0.81 0.25 -13.91
C SER A 58 0.54 -0.26 -14.44
N ILE A 59 1.58 0.57 -14.38
CA ILE A 59 2.96 0.19 -14.74
C ILE A 59 3.69 -0.56 -13.63
N PHE A 60 3.04 -0.81 -12.51
CA PHE A 60 3.64 -1.52 -11.38
C PHE A 60 3.42 -3.02 -11.55
N TRP A 61 4.34 -3.78 -10.99
CA TRP A 61 4.37 -5.24 -11.06
C TRP A 61 3.09 -5.89 -10.50
N GLU A 62 2.59 -5.36 -9.39
CA GLU A 62 1.42 -5.88 -8.68
C GLU A 62 0.49 -4.77 -8.22
N PRO A 63 -0.82 -5.03 -8.12
CA PRO A 63 -1.77 -4.09 -7.53
C PRO A 63 -1.41 -3.67 -6.10
N GLY A 64 -0.79 -4.58 -5.32
CA GLY A 64 -0.29 -4.31 -3.98
C GLY A 64 0.81 -3.26 -3.94
N GLN A 65 1.74 -3.28 -4.88
CA GLN A 65 2.78 -2.26 -5.00
C GLN A 65 2.21 -0.92 -5.48
N TYR A 66 1.29 -0.98 -6.44
CA TYR A 66 0.65 0.22 -6.94
C TYR A 66 -0.12 0.96 -5.85
N GLN A 67 -0.90 0.25 -5.02
CA GLN A 67 -1.64 0.86 -3.91
C GLN A 67 -0.71 1.56 -2.91
N ILE A 68 0.49 1.02 -2.63
CA ILE A 68 1.46 1.66 -1.75
C ILE A 68 1.89 3.02 -2.30
N VAL A 69 2.17 3.08 -3.62
CA VAL A 69 2.55 4.33 -4.29
C VAL A 69 1.39 5.33 -4.27
N LEU A 70 0.15 4.87 -4.47
CA LEU A 70 -1.03 5.73 -4.39
C LEU A 70 -1.19 6.32 -2.98
N ILE A 71 -1.14 5.50 -1.93
CA ILE A 71 -1.22 5.94 -0.53
C ILE A 71 -0.07 6.88 -0.19
N PHE A 72 1.15 6.56 -0.64
CA PHE A 72 2.32 7.41 -0.45
C PHE A 72 2.10 8.80 -1.05
N VAL A 73 1.68 8.89 -2.32
CA VAL A 73 1.48 10.17 -3.00
C VAL A 73 0.31 10.94 -2.38
N MET A 74 -0.79 10.29 -2.03
CA MET A 74 -1.88 10.94 -1.28
C MET A 74 -1.39 11.48 0.06
N GLY A 75 -0.56 10.73 0.79
CA GLY A 75 0.07 11.15 2.04
C GLY A 75 0.96 12.39 1.90
N LEU A 76 1.58 12.61 0.74
CA LEU A 76 2.32 13.85 0.47
C LEU A 76 1.43 15.10 0.46
N PHE A 77 0.12 14.94 0.28
CA PHE A 77 -0.89 16.00 0.29
C PHE A 77 -1.78 15.95 1.53
N TYR A 78 -1.39 15.19 2.55
CA TYR A 78 -2.17 15.01 3.75
C TYR A 78 -2.44 16.35 4.49
N LYS A 79 -1.45 17.24 4.53
CA LYS A 79 -1.61 18.58 5.10
C LYS A 79 -2.72 19.36 4.39
N GLU A 80 -2.78 19.28 3.07
CA GLU A 80 -3.78 19.93 2.26
C GLU A 80 -5.17 19.30 2.46
N MET A 81 -5.24 18.01 2.77
CA MET A 81 -6.50 17.32 3.12
C MET A 81 -7.11 17.79 4.45
N LEU A 82 -6.32 18.41 5.33
CA LEU A 82 -6.82 18.93 6.61
C LEU A 82 -7.62 20.25 6.44
N ASP A 83 -7.52 20.91 5.28
CA ASP A 83 -8.21 22.15 5.01
C ASP A 83 -8.83 22.13 3.59
N PRO A 84 -10.17 22.22 3.49
CA PRO A 84 -10.88 22.17 2.20
C PRO A 84 -10.44 23.24 1.20
N PHE A 85 -10.02 24.42 1.67
CA PHE A 85 -9.59 25.52 0.79
C PHE A 85 -8.25 25.18 0.11
N THR A 86 -7.31 24.61 0.87
CA THR A 86 -6.02 24.19 0.34
C THR A 86 -6.12 22.89 -0.46
N LEU A 87 -7.13 22.05 -0.22
CA LEU A 87 -7.40 20.82 -0.94
C LEU A 87 -7.93 21.04 -2.37
N LYS A 88 -8.77 22.08 -2.55
CA LYS A 88 -9.53 22.32 -3.79
C LYS A 88 -8.71 22.21 -5.09
N PRO A 89 -7.48 22.78 -5.23
CA PRO A 89 -6.69 22.65 -6.46
C PRO A 89 -6.17 21.24 -6.75
N TYR A 90 -6.13 20.37 -5.75
CA TYR A 90 -5.62 18.99 -5.86
C TYR A 90 -6.73 17.95 -5.98
N LEU A 91 -7.97 18.33 -5.66
CA LEU A 91 -9.10 17.42 -5.48
C LEU A 91 -9.31 16.48 -6.69
N LYS A 92 -9.30 17.02 -7.92
CA LYS A 92 -9.49 16.21 -9.13
C LYS A 92 -8.44 15.12 -9.29
N HIS A 93 -7.18 15.41 -8.96
CA HIS A 93 -6.09 14.44 -9.06
C HIS A 93 -6.19 13.38 -7.97
N LEU A 94 -6.53 13.81 -6.74
CA LEU A 94 -6.74 12.89 -5.61
C LEU A 94 -7.95 11.98 -5.85
N LEU A 95 -9.02 12.47 -6.48
CA LEU A 95 -10.17 11.63 -6.86
C LEU A 95 -9.76 10.56 -7.88
N ILE A 96 -8.95 10.90 -8.89
CA ILE A 96 -8.44 9.91 -9.85
C ILE A 96 -7.61 8.84 -9.13
N LEU A 97 -6.72 9.23 -8.21
CA LEU A 97 -5.93 8.28 -7.42
C LEU A 97 -6.82 7.41 -6.51
N THR A 98 -7.90 7.97 -5.97
CA THR A 98 -8.87 7.21 -5.16
C THR A 98 -9.59 6.16 -5.99
N ILE A 99 -10.04 6.50 -7.20
CA ILE A 99 -10.65 5.53 -8.12
C ILE A 99 -9.64 4.44 -8.49
N ALA A 100 -8.41 4.83 -8.83
CA ALA A 100 -7.35 3.87 -9.12
C ALA A 100 -7.09 2.93 -7.93
N LEU A 101 -7.07 3.46 -6.69
CA LEU A 101 -6.90 2.67 -5.48
C LEU A 101 -8.04 1.66 -5.28
N ILE A 102 -9.28 2.07 -5.53
CA ILE A 102 -10.44 1.17 -5.47
C ILE A 102 -10.28 0.03 -6.48
N MET A 103 -9.85 0.33 -7.70
CA MET A 103 -9.64 -0.68 -8.75
C MET A 103 -8.44 -1.60 -8.52
N THR A 104 -7.55 -1.30 -7.57
CA THR A 104 -6.47 -2.25 -7.20
C THR A 104 -6.99 -3.50 -6.47
N ILE A 105 -8.21 -3.45 -5.91
CA ILE A 105 -8.82 -4.51 -5.07
C ILE A 105 -7.81 -4.98 -4.00
N SER A 106 -7.14 -4.02 -3.36
CA SER A 106 -6.15 -4.29 -2.31
C SER A 106 -6.73 -4.02 -0.93
N THR A 107 -6.88 -5.06 -0.12
CA THR A 107 -7.43 -4.96 1.25
C THR A 107 -6.59 -4.04 2.14
N SER A 108 -5.25 -4.18 2.09
CA SER A 108 -4.33 -3.32 2.84
C SER A 108 -4.41 -1.87 2.38
N GLY A 109 -4.59 -1.64 1.06
CA GLY A 109 -4.80 -0.32 0.49
C GLY A 109 -6.08 0.35 0.99
N TYR A 110 -7.18 -0.39 1.07
CA TYR A 110 -8.45 0.13 1.57
C TYR A 110 -8.39 0.52 3.05
N ILE A 111 -7.78 -0.35 3.87
CA ILE A 111 -7.59 -0.06 5.29
C ILE A 111 -6.69 1.17 5.48
N ALA A 112 -5.57 1.22 4.78
CA ALA A 112 -4.65 2.35 4.82
C ALA A 112 -5.32 3.65 4.39
N PHE A 113 -6.10 3.63 3.30
CA PHE A 113 -6.87 4.78 2.83
C PHE A 113 -7.93 5.22 3.83
N GLY A 114 -8.68 4.27 4.40
CA GLY A 114 -9.67 4.53 5.45
C GLY A 114 -9.06 5.25 6.65
N ILE A 115 -7.89 4.81 7.11
CA ILE A 115 -7.14 5.46 8.20
C ILE A 115 -6.68 6.87 7.79
N LEU A 116 -6.15 7.02 6.57
CA LEU A 116 -5.71 8.31 6.06
C LEU A 116 -6.84 9.32 6.02
N ILE A 117 -8.00 8.95 5.46
CA ILE A 117 -9.18 9.81 5.38
C ILE A 117 -9.78 10.09 6.76
N SER A 118 -9.91 9.07 7.62
CA SER A 118 -10.40 9.24 8.99
C SER A 118 -9.52 10.21 9.77
N GLY A 119 -8.22 10.07 9.65
CA GLY A 119 -7.26 10.99 10.27
C GLY A 119 -7.39 12.42 9.73
N ALA A 120 -7.63 12.60 8.41
CA ALA A 120 -7.87 13.90 7.82
C ALA A 120 -9.16 14.53 8.36
N ILE A 121 -10.25 13.79 8.45
CA ILE A 121 -11.54 14.28 8.99
C ILE A 121 -11.41 14.68 10.45
N VAL A 122 -10.87 13.79 11.31
CA VAL A 122 -10.75 14.03 12.76
C VAL A 122 -9.87 15.25 13.06
N ASN A 123 -8.82 15.47 12.28
CA ASN A 123 -7.83 16.53 12.52
C ASN A 123 -8.14 17.83 11.76
N SER A 124 -9.05 17.82 10.80
CA SER A 124 -9.45 19.06 10.09
C SER A 124 -10.35 19.92 10.97
N ALA A 125 -10.26 21.24 10.80
CA ALA A 125 -11.16 22.18 11.48
C ALA A 125 -12.62 21.96 11.07
N TYR A 126 -12.86 21.66 9.79
CA TYR A 126 -14.18 21.35 9.26
C TYR A 126 -14.70 20.00 9.79
N GLY A 127 -13.86 18.96 9.78
CA GLY A 127 -14.25 17.62 10.24
C GLY A 127 -14.57 17.59 11.73
N ARG A 128 -13.84 18.34 12.57
CA ARG A 128 -14.17 18.48 14.00
C ARG A 128 -15.53 19.12 14.24
N LYS A 129 -15.90 20.11 13.43
CA LYS A 129 -17.23 20.74 13.48
C LYS A 129 -18.34 19.79 13.05
N HIS A 130 -18.06 18.84 12.16
CA HIS A 130 -19.00 17.90 11.58
C HIS A 130 -18.69 16.44 11.97
N ILE A 131 -18.12 16.23 13.16
CA ILE A 131 -17.71 14.90 13.64
C ILE A 131 -18.88 13.89 13.71
N TYR A 132 -20.11 14.39 13.82
CA TYR A 132 -21.32 13.57 13.77
C TYR A 132 -21.54 12.89 12.41
N LEU A 133 -20.85 13.32 11.35
CA LEU A 133 -20.87 12.64 10.05
C LEU A 133 -19.94 11.41 10.01
N LEU A 134 -19.02 11.26 10.97
CA LEU A 134 -18.13 10.10 11.04
C LEU A 134 -18.87 8.76 11.09
N PRO A 135 -19.92 8.58 11.92
CA PRO A 135 -20.70 7.34 11.91
C PRO A 135 -21.35 7.06 10.55
N LEU A 136 -21.87 8.10 9.89
CA LEU A 136 -22.47 7.97 8.56
C LEU A 136 -21.43 7.57 7.51
N LEU A 137 -20.26 8.20 7.52
CA LEU A 137 -19.14 7.86 6.63
C LEU A 137 -18.59 6.45 6.91
N SER A 138 -18.53 6.07 8.18
CA SER A 138 -18.12 4.71 8.58
C SER A 138 -19.15 3.68 8.13
N PHE A 139 -20.44 3.97 8.25
CA PHE A 139 -21.52 3.12 7.75
C PHE A 139 -21.45 2.99 6.21
N LEU A 140 -21.25 4.10 5.50
CA LEU A 140 -21.10 4.08 4.05
C LEU A 140 -19.86 3.26 3.62
N ALA A 141 -18.72 3.47 4.28
CA ALA A 141 -17.51 2.70 4.03
C ALA A 141 -17.70 1.21 4.31
N PHE A 142 -18.40 0.87 5.41
CA PHE A 142 -18.76 -0.51 5.73
C PHE A 142 -19.72 -1.12 4.71
N SER A 143 -20.69 -0.35 4.22
CA SER A 143 -21.62 -0.81 3.17
C SER A 143 -20.89 -1.08 1.86
N ILE A 144 -19.96 -0.20 1.47
CA ILE A 144 -19.08 -0.41 0.30
C ILE A 144 -18.21 -1.65 0.52
N PHE A 145 -17.65 -1.82 1.71
CA PHE A 145 -16.89 -3.03 2.08
C PHE A 145 -17.73 -4.29 1.93
N LEU A 146 -18.98 -4.31 2.41
CA LEU A 146 -19.88 -5.45 2.26
C LEU A 146 -20.24 -5.74 0.80
N LEU A 147 -20.45 -4.69 -0.01
CA LEU A 147 -20.69 -4.85 -1.45
C LEU A 147 -19.46 -5.45 -2.15
N LEU A 148 -18.28 -4.96 -1.83
CA LEU A 148 -17.03 -5.51 -2.36
C LEU A 148 -16.77 -6.93 -1.84
N TRP A 149 -17.08 -7.20 -0.58
CA TRP A 149 -16.96 -8.54 0.03
C TRP A 149 -17.84 -9.57 -0.68
N ASN A 150 -19.05 -9.19 -1.07
CA ASN A 150 -19.96 -10.05 -1.80
C ASN A 150 -19.72 -10.08 -3.32
N SER A 151 -18.72 -9.35 -3.81
CA SER A 151 -18.36 -9.40 -5.22
C SER A 151 -17.75 -10.77 -5.60
N ASP A 152 -18.04 -11.22 -6.83
CA ASP A 152 -17.51 -12.49 -7.34
C ASP A 152 -15.97 -12.57 -7.26
N ALA A 153 -15.29 -11.45 -7.43
CA ALA A 153 -13.83 -11.37 -7.33
C ALA A 153 -13.31 -11.68 -5.93
N VAL A 154 -13.99 -11.19 -4.88
CA VAL A 154 -13.62 -11.47 -3.48
C VAL A 154 -14.08 -12.86 -3.07
N GLN A 155 -15.29 -13.27 -3.48
CA GLN A 155 -15.81 -14.60 -3.17
C GLN A 155 -14.98 -15.71 -3.83
N LYS A 156 -14.58 -15.54 -5.10
CA LYS A 156 -13.62 -16.45 -5.75
C LYS A 156 -12.30 -16.53 -4.99
N LYS A 157 -11.79 -15.40 -4.50
CA LYS A 157 -10.54 -15.34 -3.73
C LYS A 157 -10.66 -16.06 -2.38
N ILE A 158 -11.83 -16.03 -1.73
CA ILE A 158 -12.12 -16.76 -0.50
C ILE A 158 -12.30 -18.25 -0.82
N ALA A 159 -13.10 -18.59 -1.84
CA ALA A 159 -13.36 -19.98 -2.24
C ALA A 159 -12.09 -20.70 -2.75
N GLN A 160 -11.24 -20.03 -3.49
CA GLN A 160 -9.91 -20.56 -3.85
C GLN A 160 -9.07 -20.84 -2.61
N GLY A 161 -9.34 -20.15 -1.52
CA GLY A 161 -8.69 -20.32 -0.24
C GLY A 161 -9.11 -21.54 0.55
N GLU A 162 -10.32 -22.01 0.36
CA GLU A 162 -10.83 -23.22 1.02
C GLU A 162 -10.39 -24.52 0.32
N VAL A 163 -10.06 -24.45 -0.98
CA VAL A 163 -9.76 -25.62 -1.81
C VAL A 163 -8.26 -25.89 -1.94
N ASN A 164 -7.40 -24.87 -1.80
CA ASN A 164 -5.95 -25.03 -1.92
C ASN A 164 -5.25 -24.58 -0.63
N GLU A 165 -4.42 -25.48 -0.05
CA GLU A 165 -3.52 -25.14 1.08
C GLU A 165 -2.55 -23.98 0.76
N GLU A 166 -2.37 -23.65 -0.51
CA GLU A 166 -1.56 -22.53 -1.04
C GLU A 166 -2.34 -21.20 -1.15
N ASN A 167 -3.33 -20.96 -0.29
CA ASN A 167 -4.03 -19.68 -0.30
C ASN A 167 -3.09 -18.53 0.06
N SER A 168 -3.15 -17.46 -0.71
CA SER A 168 -2.38 -16.21 -0.48
C SER A 168 -2.54 -15.66 0.94
N PHE A 169 -3.66 -15.88 1.63
CA PHE A 169 -3.85 -15.51 3.03
C PHE A 169 -3.06 -16.44 3.97
N ASN A 170 -3.15 -17.76 3.78
CA ASN A 170 -2.44 -18.74 4.59
C ASN A 170 -0.93 -18.61 4.42
N ILE A 171 -0.47 -18.41 3.18
CA ILE A 171 0.94 -18.13 2.87
C ILE A 171 1.41 -16.88 3.61
N ARG A 172 0.65 -15.78 3.56
CA ARG A 172 1.02 -14.53 4.26
C ARG A 172 0.99 -14.69 5.77
N MET A 173 0.04 -15.47 6.31
CA MET A 173 -0.02 -15.72 7.75
C MET A 173 1.14 -16.59 8.22
N ALA A 174 1.46 -17.66 7.48
CA ALA A 174 2.63 -18.50 7.74
C ALA A 174 3.93 -17.70 7.66
N ASP A 175 4.05 -16.86 6.64
CA ASP A 175 5.18 -15.95 6.42
C ASP A 175 5.36 -14.96 7.57
N ASN A 176 4.26 -14.33 8.02
CA ASN A 176 4.28 -13.43 9.17
C ASN A 176 4.70 -14.13 10.47
N LEU A 177 4.22 -15.36 10.71
CA LEU A 177 4.61 -16.16 11.88
C LEU A 177 6.09 -16.55 11.83
N ALA A 178 6.58 -16.94 10.65
CA ALA A 178 7.99 -17.24 10.42
C ALA A 178 8.88 -16.00 10.70
N LEU A 179 8.51 -14.84 10.14
CA LEU A 179 9.22 -13.58 10.36
C LEU A 179 9.18 -13.15 11.83
N LEU A 180 8.03 -13.28 12.51
CA LEU A 180 7.92 -13.00 13.96
C LEU A 180 8.82 -13.92 14.77
N THR A 181 8.90 -15.22 14.42
CA THR A 181 9.80 -16.17 15.07
C THR A 181 11.26 -15.78 14.86
N MET A 182 11.63 -15.34 13.67
CA MET A 182 12.97 -14.81 13.39
C MET A 182 13.27 -13.58 14.26
N VAL A 183 12.34 -12.62 14.33
CA VAL A 183 12.49 -11.43 15.19
C VAL A 183 12.66 -11.83 16.67
N GLY A 184 11.85 -12.78 17.15
CA GLY A 184 11.96 -13.28 18.54
C GLY A 184 13.31 -13.91 18.85
N ASN A 185 13.93 -14.60 17.88
CA ASN A 185 15.23 -15.26 18.07
C ASN A 185 16.42 -14.29 18.00
N LYS A 186 16.35 -13.24 17.18
CA LYS A 186 17.40 -12.22 17.05
C LYS A 186 16.83 -10.80 17.02
N PRO A 187 16.28 -10.30 18.14
CA PRO A 187 15.50 -9.05 18.14
C PRO A 187 16.34 -7.78 17.93
N VAL A 188 17.62 -7.79 18.29
CA VAL A 188 18.46 -6.58 18.32
C VAL A 188 19.16 -6.34 16.99
N PHE A 189 19.87 -7.34 16.48
CA PHE A 189 20.69 -7.20 15.27
C PHE A 189 20.12 -7.89 14.04
N GLY A 190 19.04 -8.70 14.22
CA GLY A 190 18.49 -9.51 13.14
C GLY A 190 19.46 -10.57 12.63
N TYR A 191 19.19 -11.06 11.43
CA TYR A 191 20.00 -12.09 10.75
C TYR A 191 20.97 -11.49 9.72
N GLY A 192 20.90 -10.22 9.42
CA GLY A 192 21.64 -9.53 8.38
C GLY A 192 20.94 -9.56 7.02
N ALA A 193 20.63 -8.39 6.46
CA ALA A 193 19.98 -8.29 5.16
C ALA A 193 20.89 -8.86 4.05
N GLY A 194 20.30 -9.72 3.18
CA GLY A 194 21.03 -10.32 2.05
C GLY A 194 22.14 -11.29 2.43
N THR A 195 22.22 -11.73 3.69
CA THR A 195 23.24 -12.69 4.13
C THR A 195 22.74 -14.13 4.02
N LYS A 196 23.67 -15.09 3.88
CA LYS A 196 23.36 -16.51 3.94
C LYS A 196 22.62 -16.88 5.25
N SER A 197 22.98 -16.23 6.37
CA SER A 197 22.31 -16.44 7.67
C SER A 197 20.83 -16.07 7.63
N ALA A 198 20.45 -15.03 6.88
CA ALA A 198 19.05 -14.65 6.71
C ALA A 198 18.30 -15.65 5.81
N GLU A 199 18.94 -16.12 4.73
CA GLU A 199 18.36 -17.15 3.85
C GLU A 199 18.16 -18.49 4.55
N ASP A 200 19.17 -18.96 5.28
CA ASP A 200 19.09 -20.18 6.08
C ASP A 200 17.98 -20.08 7.16
N ALA A 201 17.82 -18.91 7.80
CA ALA A 201 16.77 -18.69 8.75
C ALA A 201 15.38 -18.68 8.10
N LYS A 202 15.23 -18.04 6.94
CA LYS A 202 13.96 -18.06 6.17
C LYS A 202 13.57 -19.48 5.81
N ASN A 203 14.49 -20.25 5.28
CA ASN A 203 14.27 -21.65 4.93
C ASN A 203 13.92 -22.49 6.18
N LYS A 204 14.63 -22.29 7.29
CA LYS A 204 14.40 -23.00 8.55
C LYS A 204 13.02 -22.71 9.14
N PHE A 205 12.55 -21.49 9.08
CA PHE A 205 11.27 -21.05 9.66
C PHE A 205 10.11 -21.02 8.66
N GLY A 206 10.35 -21.38 7.38
CA GLY A 206 9.32 -21.48 6.36
C GLY A 206 8.81 -20.15 5.81
N SER A 207 9.64 -19.11 5.83
CA SER A 207 9.30 -17.83 5.18
C SER A 207 9.50 -17.93 3.68
N ILE A 208 8.40 -17.95 2.92
CA ILE A 208 8.42 -18.18 1.47
C ILE A 208 8.34 -16.85 0.70
N SER A 209 7.36 -16.01 1.02
CA SER A 209 6.99 -14.85 0.19
C SER A 209 7.51 -13.51 0.72
N GLN A 210 7.93 -13.45 1.97
CA GLN A 210 8.37 -12.23 2.65
C GLN A 210 7.40 -11.04 2.47
N SER A 211 6.12 -11.35 2.55
CA SER A 211 5.02 -10.46 2.19
C SER A 211 4.87 -9.23 3.11
N ASN A 212 5.49 -9.23 4.30
CA ASN A 212 5.44 -8.12 5.24
C ASN A 212 6.78 -7.40 5.32
N GLY A 213 6.87 -6.24 4.68
CA GLY A 213 8.12 -5.49 4.60
C GLY A 213 8.67 -5.04 5.96
N TRP A 214 7.82 -4.66 6.91
CA TRP A 214 8.26 -4.22 8.24
C TRP A 214 8.78 -5.37 9.08
N LEU A 215 8.08 -6.51 9.10
CA LEU A 215 8.56 -7.71 9.80
C LEU A 215 9.83 -8.25 9.17
N ARG A 216 9.91 -8.26 7.85
CA ARG A 216 11.13 -8.63 7.13
C ARG A 216 12.31 -7.73 7.54
N SER A 217 12.11 -6.41 7.53
CA SER A 217 13.14 -5.46 7.97
C SER A 217 13.56 -5.70 9.42
N ALA A 218 12.62 -6.02 10.32
CA ALA A 218 12.94 -6.34 11.70
C ALA A 218 13.70 -7.66 11.82
N ALA A 219 13.32 -8.69 11.07
CA ALA A 219 14.01 -9.98 11.05
C ALA A 219 15.43 -9.87 10.49
N GLU A 220 15.64 -9.06 9.47
CA GLU A 220 16.95 -8.91 8.81
C GLU A 220 17.87 -7.93 9.54
N ASN A 221 17.36 -6.78 10.03
CA ASN A 221 18.18 -5.69 10.58
C ASN A 221 17.98 -5.46 12.09
N GLY A 222 17.04 -6.17 12.70
CA GLY A 222 16.66 -6.01 14.09
C GLY A 222 15.54 -4.98 14.35
N THR A 223 14.85 -5.15 15.45
CA THR A 223 13.74 -4.28 15.88
C THR A 223 14.17 -2.82 16.12
N PRO A 224 15.34 -2.53 16.73
CA PRO A 224 15.79 -1.15 16.95
C PRO A 224 15.95 -0.38 15.64
N TYR A 225 16.39 -1.02 14.57
CA TYR A 225 16.48 -0.41 13.25
C TYR A 225 15.12 0.04 12.75
N VAL A 226 14.13 -0.85 12.81
CA VAL A 226 12.76 -0.53 12.35
C VAL A 226 12.16 0.60 13.17
N LEU A 227 12.28 0.54 14.51
CA LEU A 227 11.81 1.60 15.38
C LEU A 227 12.48 2.94 15.07
N TYR A 228 13.78 2.95 14.83
CA TYR A 228 14.51 4.16 14.43
C TYR A 228 13.96 4.76 13.14
N ILE A 229 13.76 3.94 12.10
CA ILE A 229 13.18 4.40 10.83
C ILE A 229 11.75 4.94 11.04
N LEU A 230 10.90 4.26 11.80
CA LEU A 230 9.55 4.72 12.10
C LEU A 230 9.52 6.06 12.85
N VAL A 231 10.45 6.25 13.80
CA VAL A 231 10.62 7.53 14.51
C VAL A 231 11.04 8.65 13.57
N LEU A 232 11.95 8.37 12.64
CA LEU A 232 12.38 9.34 11.62
C LEU A 232 11.20 9.71 10.69
N ILE A 233 10.44 8.72 10.20
CA ILE A 233 9.26 8.93 9.36
C ILE A 233 8.22 9.76 10.13
N TYR A 234 7.89 9.38 11.37
CA TYR A 234 6.96 10.12 12.21
C TYR A 234 7.39 11.58 12.42
N SER A 235 8.65 11.78 12.78
CA SER A 235 9.21 13.12 13.01
C SER A 235 9.14 13.99 11.76
N SER A 236 9.42 13.40 10.61
CA SER A 236 9.32 14.05 9.32
C SER A 236 7.88 14.43 8.97
N ILE A 237 6.93 13.51 9.16
CA ILE A 237 5.51 13.78 8.95
C ILE A 237 5.01 14.88 9.91
N LYS A 238 5.35 14.76 11.21
CA LYS A 238 4.93 15.72 12.25
C LYS A 238 5.42 17.14 11.96
N ARG A 239 6.66 17.30 11.49
CA ARG A 239 7.20 18.62 11.09
C ARG A 239 6.39 19.25 9.96
N ARG A 240 5.83 18.45 9.07
CA ARG A 240 5.05 18.94 7.94
C ARG A 240 3.60 19.22 8.29
N VAL A 241 2.97 18.31 9.03
CA VAL A 241 1.53 18.40 9.35
C VAL A 241 1.28 19.30 10.55
N HIS A 242 2.26 19.43 11.44
CA HIS A 242 2.22 20.20 12.70
C HIS A 242 1.18 19.70 13.73
N ILE A 243 0.43 18.65 13.45
CA ILE A 243 -0.56 18.02 14.33
C ILE A 243 -0.09 16.59 14.61
N ALA A 244 0.18 16.28 15.88
CA ALA A 244 0.75 14.99 16.28
C ALA A 244 -0.18 13.81 15.96
N SER A 245 -1.48 13.94 16.25
CA SER A 245 -2.48 12.91 15.93
C SER A 245 -2.60 12.68 14.42
N ALA A 246 -2.64 13.73 13.61
CA ALA A 246 -2.66 13.62 12.16
C ALA A 246 -1.39 12.92 11.62
N ALA A 247 -0.24 13.19 12.22
CA ALA A 247 1.01 12.53 11.85
C ALA A 247 0.98 11.03 12.20
N LEU A 248 0.35 10.64 13.32
CA LEU A 248 0.16 9.23 13.68
C LEU A 248 -0.77 8.51 12.71
N PHE A 249 -1.91 9.11 12.33
CA PHE A 249 -2.80 8.52 11.34
C PHE A 249 -2.08 8.27 10.00
N LEU A 250 -1.30 9.24 9.53
CA LEU A 250 -0.55 9.08 8.29
C LEU A 250 0.55 8.02 8.41
N LEU A 251 1.24 7.94 9.57
CA LEU A 251 2.22 6.90 9.84
C LEU A 251 1.57 5.50 9.82
N PHE A 252 0.42 5.33 10.50
CA PHE A 252 -0.30 4.05 10.52
C PHE A 252 -0.80 3.66 9.12
N ALA A 253 -1.37 4.60 8.35
CA ALA A 253 -1.77 4.36 6.97
C ALA A 253 -0.57 3.86 6.13
N PHE A 254 0.59 4.47 6.32
CA PHE A 254 1.81 4.09 5.62
C PHE A 254 2.32 2.70 6.03
N ILE A 255 2.34 2.39 7.33
CA ILE A 255 2.73 1.07 7.84
C ILE A 255 1.81 -0.01 7.28
N LEU A 256 0.49 0.20 7.34
CA LEU A 256 -0.49 -0.78 6.87
C LEU A 256 -0.46 -0.96 5.35
N SER A 257 -0.21 0.10 4.60
CA SER A 257 -0.08 -0.02 3.15
C SER A 257 1.06 -0.97 2.74
N GLN A 258 2.10 -1.08 3.56
CA GLN A 258 3.27 -1.96 3.32
C GLN A 258 3.19 -3.32 4.03
N SER A 259 2.16 -3.57 4.83
CA SER A 259 2.03 -4.83 5.56
C SER A 259 1.67 -6.02 4.67
N GLY A 260 1.23 -5.78 3.43
CA GLY A 260 0.91 -6.82 2.46
C GLY A 260 1.99 -7.08 1.41
N GLU A 261 3.10 -6.32 1.43
CA GLU A 261 4.12 -6.34 0.39
C GLU A 261 5.52 -6.09 0.97
N GLY A 262 6.52 -6.83 0.49
CA GLY A 262 7.91 -6.76 0.97
C GLY A 262 8.70 -5.49 0.60
N ASN A 263 8.06 -4.35 0.52
CA ASN A 263 8.56 -3.14 -0.16
C ASN A 263 9.24 -2.11 0.73
N THR A 264 9.61 -2.43 1.98
CA THR A 264 10.27 -1.46 2.90
C THR A 264 11.63 -0.95 2.41
N TYR A 265 12.28 -1.67 1.51
CA TYR A 265 13.57 -1.27 0.93
C TYR A 265 13.45 -0.33 -0.27
N PHE A 266 12.25 -0.01 -0.72
CA PHE A 266 12.09 0.91 -1.85
C PHE A 266 12.41 2.36 -1.46
N PRO A 267 13.02 3.13 -2.37
CA PRO A 267 13.44 4.51 -2.10
C PRO A 267 12.34 5.42 -1.59
N TYR A 268 11.07 5.22 -1.99
CA TYR A 268 9.96 6.06 -1.54
C TYR A 268 9.70 5.94 -0.03
N THR A 269 9.99 4.78 0.59
CA THR A 269 9.92 4.61 2.05
C THR A 269 10.82 5.62 2.76
N TYR A 270 12.00 5.84 2.21
CA TYR A 270 13.00 6.77 2.76
C TYR A 270 12.80 8.21 2.31
N MET A 271 12.00 8.48 1.27
CA MET A 271 11.71 9.86 0.84
C MET A 271 11.04 10.69 1.94
N TYR A 272 10.26 10.08 2.82
CA TYR A 272 9.74 10.78 4.01
C TYR A 272 10.85 11.19 4.97
N VAL A 273 11.94 10.42 5.06
CA VAL A 273 13.07 10.69 5.95
C VAL A 273 13.96 11.80 5.37
N PHE A 274 14.35 11.68 4.10
CA PHE A 274 15.40 12.51 3.51
C PHE A 274 14.98 13.90 3.04
N LYS A 275 13.72 14.08 2.68
CA LYS A 275 13.25 15.36 2.12
C LYS A 275 13.37 16.55 3.09
N TYR A 276 13.56 16.30 4.36
CA TYR A 276 13.59 17.32 5.41
C TYR A 276 14.97 17.65 5.95
N CYS A 277 16.00 16.89 5.56
CA CYS A 277 17.39 17.26 5.86
C CYS A 277 17.89 18.42 5.00
N THR A 278 17.25 18.68 3.85
CA THR A 278 17.70 19.68 2.87
C THR A 278 17.01 21.04 2.96
N GLN A 279 16.03 21.23 3.85
CA GLN A 279 15.32 22.51 4.02
C GLN A 279 15.86 23.37 5.16
N GLN A 280 17.01 23.03 5.73
CA GLN A 280 17.67 23.84 6.78
C GLN A 280 18.91 24.62 6.27
N THR A 281 19.07 24.74 4.94
CA THR A 281 20.08 25.65 4.35
C THR A 281 19.39 26.78 3.59
#